data_ecc82b1ab1aac660875f1cabf2ef841a
#
_entry.id   ecc82b1ab1aac660875f1cabf2ef841a
#
_cell.length_a   1.000
_cell.length_b   1.000
_cell.length_c   1.000
_cell.angle_alpha   90.00
_cell.angle_beta   90.00
_cell.angle_gamma   90.00
#
_symmetry.space_group_name_H-M   'P 1'
#
loop_
_entity.id
_entity.type
_entity.pdbx_description
1 polymer ?
#
loop_
_entity_poly.entity_id
_entity_poly.type
_entity_poly.pdbx_seq_one_letter_code
_entity_poly.pdbx_strand_id
1 'polypeptide(L)'
;MAHSKLQGVKPLKIKWKITGTQLERMLIMTSAALVVALALRGNESDMARYEDSLLAAAKVEVTTSTQPAQTPAPAQMQHVTVYYQDGEGYLIPVTTQVAKTDGIAKAALSLLVESADNDYLAAKMGLKTVVPEGTKFDLDIVSGRARVDMSSEALSCANAEEEMLMVSAVAQTLHEFSSVEEVSFLFDGQARSKLKYGTDVSGVFGSENLNMETVETFDGADGNASLVRLYFPSQTGRMLVPVTRVVYSDADAMTAMVELCQGPRSDSGLERALPKGCGVKSVKTKDGVVTIDLTREFFSEASELDEDETQMLRCILFTVRQFPGVKEVRILVEGQAVTLPKTLQTTHANLASEVMNYYPGVIEID
;
A
#
# COMPACT_ATOMS: atom_id res chain seq x y z
N MET A 1 51.54 -24.48 -45.14
CA MET A 1 50.53 -23.74 -45.90
C MET A 1 49.14 -24.11 -45.35
N ALA A 2 48.51 -23.24 -44.60
CA ALA A 2 47.05 -23.17 -44.43
C ALA A 2 46.72 -21.91 -43.61
N HIS A 3 46.32 -20.84 -44.33
CA HIS A 3 45.72 -19.65 -43.73
C HIS A 3 44.26 -19.94 -43.38
N SER A 4 43.89 -19.85 -42.11
CA SER A 4 42.50 -19.85 -41.68
C SER A 4 42.08 -18.41 -41.40
N LYS A 5 41.07 -17.97 -42.14
CA LYS A 5 40.40 -16.66 -42.07
C LYS A 5 39.62 -16.54 -40.79
N LEU A 6 39.93 -15.58 -39.95
CA LEU A 6 39.06 -15.07 -38.90
C LEU A 6 38.12 -14.02 -39.51
N GLN A 7 36.85 -14.36 -39.68
CA GLN A 7 35.78 -13.45 -40.06
C GLN A 7 35.15 -12.79 -38.85
N GLY A 8 35.22 -11.48 -38.82
CA GLY A 8 34.17 -10.54 -38.47
C GLY A 8 33.45 -10.67 -37.13
N VAL A 9 34.07 -10.20 -36.05
CA VAL A 9 33.31 -9.81 -34.84
C VAL A 9 32.93 -8.33 -34.98
N LYS A 10 31.63 -8.03 -35.08
CA LYS A 10 31.11 -6.65 -35.05
C LYS A 10 31.32 -6.05 -33.66
N PRO A 11 31.86 -4.81 -33.56
CA PRO A 11 32.00 -4.17 -32.25
C PRO A 11 30.63 -3.84 -31.67
N LEU A 12 30.40 -4.26 -30.42
CA LEU A 12 29.26 -3.88 -29.61
C LEU A 12 29.33 -2.37 -29.32
N LYS A 13 28.41 -1.59 -29.85
CA LYS A 13 28.28 -0.16 -29.51
C LYS A 13 27.52 -0.05 -28.18
N ILE A 14 28.26 -0.05 -27.06
CA ILE A 14 27.72 0.29 -25.77
C ILE A 14 27.58 1.82 -25.70
N LYS A 15 26.36 2.33 -25.64
CA LYS A 15 26.09 3.74 -25.37
C LYS A 15 26.12 3.95 -23.85
N TRP A 16 27.22 4.49 -23.35
CA TRP A 16 27.29 4.96 -21.96
C TRP A 16 26.61 6.32 -21.86
N LYS A 17 25.56 6.45 -21.07
CA LYS A 17 25.05 7.74 -20.60
C LYS A 17 25.88 8.14 -19.37
N ILE A 18 26.92 8.95 -19.58
CA ILE A 18 27.75 9.50 -18.49
C ILE A 18 27.08 10.81 -18.04
N THR A 19 26.72 10.93 -16.76
CA THR A 19 26.19 12.18 -16.18
C THR A 19 27.32 13.22 -16.02
N GLY A 20 27.01 14.54 -16.08
CA GLY A 20 27.99 15.61 -16.00
C GLY A 20 28.95 15.49 -14.80
N THR A 21 28.45 15.08 -13.64
CA THR A 21 29.25 14.85 -12.42
C THR A 21 30.22 13.67 -12.54
N GLN A 22 29.90 12.63 -13.33
CA GLN A 22 30.83 11.53 -13.58
C GLN A 22 31.93 11.93 -14.55
N LEU A 23 31.62 12.79 -15.53
CA LEU A 23 32.60 13.34 -16.45
C LEU A 23 33.62 14.25 -15.73
N GLU A 24 33.16 15.11 -14.83
CA GLU A 24 34.03 15.96 -13.99
C GLU A 24 34.96 15.14 -13.11
N ARG A 25 34.46 14.10 -12.44
CA ARG A 25 35.28 13.21 -11.61
C ARG A 25 36.33 12.43 -12.43
N MET A 26 35.98 11.99 -13.64
CA MET A 26 36.94 11.35 -14.54
C MET A 26 38.00 12.34 -15.05
N LEU A 27 37.64 13.58 -15.36
CA LEU A 27 38.59 14.62 -15.76
C LEU A 27 39.58 14.98 -14.65
N ILE A 28 39.10 15.13 -13.42
CA ILE A 28 39.93 15.41 -12.25
C ILE A 28 40.89 14.25 -11.96
N MET A 29 40.40 13.01 -12.04
CA MET A 29 41.24 11.83 -11.80
C MET A 29 42.30 11.63 -12.88
N THR A 30 41.98 11.87 -14.15
CA THR A 30 42.97 11.78 -15.25
C THR A 30 43.99 12.90 -15.21
N SER A 31 43.61 14.12 -14.85
CA SER A 31 44.57 15.24 -14.68
C SER A 31 45.51 15.02 -13.49
N ALA A 32 45.00 14.50 -12.36
CA ALA A 32 45.84 14.16 -11.20
C ALA A 32 46.84 13.05 -11.51
N ALA A 33 46.45 12.01 -12.25
CA ALA A 33 47.32 10.92 -12.65
C ALA A 33 48.43 11.38 -13.61
N LEU A 34 48.13 12.34 -14.49
CA LEU A 34 49.10 12.91 -15.43
C LEU A 34 50.13 13.79 -14.72
N VAL A 35 49.70 14.59 -13.72
CA VAL A 35 50.61 15.42 -12.90
C VAL A 35 51.58 14.55 -12.09
N VAL A 36 51.09 13.45 -11.51
CA VAL A 36 51.95 12.49 -10.77
C VAL A 36 52.94 11.80 -11.72
N ALA A 37 52.53 11.43 -12.92
CA ALA A 37 53.41 10.80 -13.93
C ALA A 37 54.51 11.76 -14.44
N LEU A 38 54.24 13.08 -14.54
CA LEU A 38 55.20 14.08 -14.92
C LEU A 38 56.18 14.45 -13.81
N ALA A 39 55.72 14.49 -12.57
CA ALA A 39 56.55 14.72 -11.36
C ALA A 39 57.60 13.61 -11.17
N LEU A 40 57.30 12.38 -11.57
CA LEU A 40 58.21 11.22 -11.51
C LEU A 40 59.31 11.27 -12.61
N ARG A 41 59.17 12.12 -13.64
CA ARG A 41 60.17 12.26 -14.74
C ARG A 41 61.19 13.37 -14.59
N GLY A 42 61.08 14.24 -13.59
CA GLY A 42 62.13 15.13 -13.13
C GLY A 42 62.54 16.26 -14.09
N ASN A 43 61.67 16.82 -14.92
CA ASN A 43 61.99 17.91 -15.86
C ASN A 43 61.18 19.18 -15.54
N GLU A 44 61.77 20.11 -14.76
CA GLU A 44 61.11 21.36 -14.29
C GLU A 44 60.64 22.29 -15.41
N SER A 45 61.25 22.25 -16.58
CA SER A 45 60.89 23.12 -17.73
C SER A 45 59.58 22.71 -18.43
N ASP A 46 59.17 21.45 -18.33
CA ASP A 46 57.94 20.99 -18.92
C ASP A 46 56.74 21.22 -17.99
N MET A 47 56.94 21.31 -16.68
CA MET A 47 55.88 21.62 -15.70
C MET A 47 55.33 23.05 -15.88
N ALA A 48 56.20 24.05 -16.06
CA ALA A 48 55.78 25.44 -16.28
C ALA A 48 54.94 25.62 -17.55
N ARG A 49 55.27 24.89 -18.63
CA ARG A 49 54.46 24.91 -19.86
C ARG A 49 53.11 24.24 -19.74
N TYR A 50 52.99 23.20 -18.89
CA TYR A 50 51.73 22.51 -18.64
C TYR A 50 50.82 23.32 -17.72
N GLU A 51 51.36 24.01 -16.71
CA GLU A 51 50.56 24.93 -15.86
C GLU A 51 49.96 26.09 -16.68
N ASP A 52 50.73 26.69 -17.59
CA ASP A 52 50.22 27.72 -18.50
C ASP A 52 49.16 27.20 -19.47
N SER A 53 49.27 25.95 -19.95
CA SER A 53 48.27 25.36 -20.81
C SER A 53 46.98 24.95 -20.06
N LEU A 54 47.08 24.52 -18.82
CA LEU A 54 45.95 24.24 -17.96
C LEU A 54 45.19 25.51 -17.52
N LEU A 55 45.93 26.61 -17.22
CA LEU A 55 45.38 27.91 -16.98
C LEU A 55 44.70 28.54 -18.19
N ALA A 56 45.23 28.30 -19.39
CA ALA A 56 44.62 28.72 -20.66
C ALA A 56 43.36 27.89 -20.99
N ALA A 57 43.35 26.59 -20.68
CA ALA A 57 42.17 25.72 -20.84
C ALA A 57 41.07 26.02 -19.83
N ALA A 58 41.43 26.46 -18.62
CA ALA A 58 40.49 26.91 -17.59
C ALA A 58 39.87 28.30 -17.89
N LYS A 59 40.42 29.06 -18.84
CA LYS A 59 39.89 30.34 -19.33
C LYS A 59 38.96 30.25 -20.53
N VAL A 60 38.49 29.07 -20.90
CA VAL A 60 37.30 28.95 -21.76
C VAL A 60 36.14 29.48 -20.92
N GLU A 61 35.69 30.70 -21.22
CA GLU A 61 34.46 31.26 -20.66
C GLU A 61 33.32 30.29 -21.02
N VAL A 62 33.00 29.46 -20.06
CA VAL A 62 31.68 28.81 -19.99
C VAL A 62 30.73 29.98 -19.76
N THR A 63 30.09 30.44 -20.81
CA THR A 63 28.87 31.26 -20.69
C THR A 63 27.84 30.34 -20.06
N THR A 64 27.95 30.14 -18.76
CA THR A 64 26.89 29.63 -17.93
C THR A 64 25.77 30.65 -18.00
N SER A 65 24.79 30.38 -18.82
CA SER A 65 23.44 30.86 -18.58
C SER A 65 23.09 30.40 -17.17
N THR A 66 23.36 31.23 -16.19
CA THR A 66 22.90 31.10 -14.81
C THR A 66 21.42 31.45 -14.77
N GLN A 67 20.61 30.57 -15.36
CA GLN A 67 19.28 30.38 -14.85
C GLN A 67 19.49 29.48 -13.61
N PRO A 68 19.20 29.98 -12.38
CA PRO A 68 19.26 29.11 -11.22
C PRO A 68 18.39 27.90 -11.52
N ALA A 69 18.98 26.70 -11.51
CA ALA A 69 18.21 25.49 -11.50
C ALA A 69 17.23 25.65 -10.32
N GLN A 70 15.97 25.88 -10.64
CA GLN A 70 14.92 25.87 -9.66
C GLN A 70 14.99 24.45 -9.07
N THR A 71 15.45 24.35 -7.83
CA THR A 71 15.26 23.14 -7.03
C THR A 71 13.78 22.85 -7.14
N PRO A 72 13.36 21.69 -7.68
CA PRO A 72 11.93 21.37 -7.74
C PRO A 72 11.38 21.56 -6.35
N ALA A 73 10.31 22.33 -6.22
CA ALA A 73 9.59 22.42 -4.96
C ALA A 73 9.32 20.99 -4.49
N PRO A 74 9.49 20.68 -3.20
CA PRO A 74 9.22 19.32 -2.72
C PRO A 74 7.82 18.92 -3.18
N ALA A 75 7.72 17.82 -3.89
CA ALA A 75 6.46 17.31 -4.40
C ALA A 75 5.49 17.19 -3.22
N GLN A 76 4.29 17.77 -3.34
CA GLN A 76 3.26 17.56 -2.35
C GLN A 76 2.93 16.06 -2.34
N MET A 77 3.00 15.45 -1.15
CA MET A 77 2.68 14.04 -0.98
C MET A 77 1.21 13.88 -0.61
N GLN A 78 0.61 12.78 -1.02
CA GLN A 78 -0.77 12.40 -0.69
C GLN A 78 -0.79 10.93 -0.27
N HIS A 79 -1.60 10.60 0.75
CA HIS A 79 -1.83 9.24 1.15
C HIS A 79 -2.81 8.56 0.20
N VAL A 80 -2.49 7.32 -0.16
CA VAL A 80 -3.39 6.40 -0.86
C VAL A 80 -3.39 5.07 -0.12
N THR A 81 -4.53 4.41 -0.09
CA THR A 81 -4.65 3.05 0.42
C THR A 81 -4.83 2.10 -0.75
N VAL A 82 -4.01 1.08 -0.83
CA VAL A 82 -4.03 0.04 -1.87
C VAL A 82 -4.12 -1.33 -1.23
N TYR A 83 -4.70 -2.30 -1.94
CA TYR A 83 -4.98 -3.64 -1.40
C TYR A 83 -4.06 -4.68 -2.02
N TYR A 84 -3.10 -5.17 -1.23
CA TYR A 84 -2.19 -6.25 -1.60
C TYR A 84 -2.65 -7.58 -1.03
N GLN A 85 -2.15 -8.69 -1.57
CA GLN A 85 -2.42 -10.04 -1.05
C GLN A 85 -1.35 -10.44 -0.04
N ASP A 86 -1.74 -11.08 1.08
CA ASP A 86 -0.83 -11.74 2.00
C ASP A 86 -0.60 -13.24 1.64
N GLY A 87 0.18 -13.94 2.49
CA GLY A 87 0.49 -15.36 2.28
C GLY A 87 -0.69 -16.30 2.48
N GLU A 88 -1.73 -15.87 3.18
CA GLU A 88 -2.95 -16.64 3.50
C GLU A 88 -4.09 -16.37 2.51
N GLY A 89 -3.88 -15.45 1.55
CA GLY A 89 -4.87 -15.13 0.53
C GLY A 89 -5.76 -13.93 0.87
N TYR A 90 -5.52 -13.23 1.97
CA TYR A 90 -6.28 -12.04 2.33
C TYR A 90 -5.82 -10.81 1.55
N LEU A 91 -6.76 -9.94 1.20
CA LEU A 91 -6.46 -8.59 0.74
C LEU A 91 -6.21 -7.67 1.94
N ILE A 92 -5.01 -7.14 1.99
CA ILE A 92 -4.52 -6.28 3.07
C ILE A 92 -4.48 -4.83 2.60
N PRO A 93 -5.25 -3.92 3.21
CA PRO A 93 -5.12 -2.49 2.93
C PRO A 93 -3.80 -1.96 3.47
N VAL A 94 -3.04 -1.30 2.62
CA VAL A 94 -1.79 -0.62 2.97
C VAL A 94 -1.88 0.84 2.58
N THR A 95 -1.70 1.72 3.56
CA THR A 95 -1.64 3.17 3.30
C THR A 95 -0.19 3.59 3.08
N THR A 96 0.06 4.23 1.95
CA THR A 96 1.38 4.74 1.56
C THR A 96 1.31 6.17 1.06
N GLN A 97 2.47 6.79 0.82
CA GLN A 97 2.57 8.13 0.25
C GLN A 97 2.98 8.07 -1.22
N VAL A 98 2.27 8.80 -2.05
CA VAL A 98 2.58 9.00 -3.46
C VAL A 98 2.67 10.50 -3.77
N ALA A 99 3.38 10.86 -4.82
CA ALA A 99 3.39 12.24 -5.31
C ALA A 99 1.98 12.64 -5.74
N LYS A 100 1.54 13.84 -5.32
CA LYS A 100 0.24 14.36 -5.69
C LYS A 100 0.14 14.53 -7.21
N THR A 101 -0.87 13.92 -7.81
CA THR A 101 -1.18 13.98 -9.23
C THR A 101 -2.68 14.13 -9.46
N ASP A 102 -3.09 14.70 -10.59
CA ASP A 102 -4.51 14.81 -10.96
C ASP A 102 -5.17 13.43 -11.18
N GLY A 103 -4.36 12.41 -11.52
CA GLY A 103 -4.81 11.02 -11.69
C GLY A 103 -4.53 10.12 -10.49
N ILE A 104 -4.68 10.60 -9.26
CA ILE A 104 -4.29 9.88 -8.02
C ILE A 104 -4.92 8.49 -7.90
N ALA A 105 -6.17 8.30 -8.30
CA ALA A 105 -6.83 6.99 -8.26
C ALA A 105 -6.19 6.01 -9.27
N LYS A 106 -5.87 6.47 -10.47
CA LYS A 106 -5.14 5.66 -11.47
C LYS A 106 -3.72 5.34 -11.00
N ALA A 107 -3.05 6.30 -10.36
CA ALA A 107 -1.74 6.11 -9.74
C ALA A 107 -1.80 5.03 -8.63
N ALA A 108 -2.82 5.05 -7.76
CA ALA A 108 -3.03 4.01 -6.77
C ALA A 108 -3.23 2.63 -7.42
N LEU A 109 -4.04 2.52 -8.48
CA LEU A 109 -4.24 1.26 -9.19
C LEU A 109 -2.93 0.73 -9.82
N SER A 110 -2.04 1.61 -10.30
CA SER A 110 -0.77 1.19 -10.89
C SER A 110 0.16 0.48 -9.90
N LEU A 111 0.01 0.74 -8.58
CA LEU A 111 0.76 0.05 -7.53
C LEU A 111 0.35 -1.41 -7.33
N LEU A 112 -0.84 -1.80 -7.79
CA LEU A 112 -1.34 -3.17 -7.72
C LEU A 112 -0.76 -4.07 -8.82
N VAL A 113 -0.20 -3.47 -9.90
CA VAL A 113 0.29 -4.20 -11.08
C VAL A 113 1.62 -4.86 -10.77
N GLU A 114 1.74 -6.14 -11.12
CA GLU A 114 2.99 -6.89 -11.04
C GLU A 114 4.09 -6.18 -11.84
N SER A 115 5.18 -5.90 -11.18
CA SER A 115 6.42 -5.36 -11.76
C SER A 115 7.56 -5.54 -10.76
N ALA A 116 8.82 -5.48 -11.23
CA ALA A 116 9.97 -5.65 -10.35
C ALA A 116 9.97 -4.67 -9.16
N ASP A 117 9.51 -3.43 -9.37
CA ASP A 117 9.50 -2.39 -8.34
C ASP A 117 8.31 -2.55 -7.38
N ASN A 118 7.10 -2.78 -7.90
CA ASN A 118 5.92 -2.99 -7.06
C ASN A 118 6.01 -4.28 -6.24
N ASP A 119 6.50 -5.37 -6.84
CA ASP A 119 6.70 -6.66 -6.16
C ASP A 119 7.75 -6.54 -5.06
N TYR A 120 8.83 -5.80 -5.31
CA TYR A 120 9.84 -5.52 -4.29
C TYR A 120 9.26 -4.73 -3.10
N LEU A 121 8.41 -3.73 -3.37
CA LEU A 121 7.75 -2.94 -2.33
C LEU A 121 6.76 -3.79 -1.53
N ALA A 122 5.90 -4.54 -2.19
CA ALA A 122 4.95 -5.45 -1.55
C ALA A 122 5.67 -6.51 -0.70
N ALA A 123 6.74 -7.12 -1.24
CA ALA A 123 7.53 -8.13 -0.55
C ALA A 123 8.22 -7.62 0.73
N LYS A 124 8.63 -6.34 0.81
CA LYS A 124 9.13 -5.73 2.04
C LYS A 124 8.13 -5.79 3.20
N MET A 125 6.84 -5.81 2.88
CA MET A 125 5.74 -5.90 3.83
C MET A 125 5.26 -7.35 4.03
N GLY A 126 5.85 -8.32 3.31
CA GLY A 126 5.40 -9.71 3.28
C GLY A 126 4.14 -9.92 2.43
N LEU A 127 3.87 -9.00 1.50
CA LEU A 127 2.69 -8.98 0.65
C LEU A 127 3.06 -9.22 -0.83
N LYS A 128 2.04 -9.35 -1.69
CA LYS A 128 2.16 -9.54 -3.15
C LYS A 128 1.23 -8.59 -3.87
N THR A 129 1.63 -8.17 -5.06
CA THR A 129 0.76 -7.51 -6.05
C THR A 129 -0.28 -8.51 -6.56
N VAL A 130 -1.38 -8.00 -7.10
CA VAL A 130 -2.55 -8.85 -7.45
C VAL A 130 -3.10 -8.59 -8.86
N VAL A 131 -2.51 -7.66 -9.60
CA VAL A 131 -2.92 -7.35 -10.97
C VAL A 131 -1.81 -7.79 -11.92
N PRO A 132 -2.11 -8.58 -12.96
CA PRO A 132 -1.12 -9.12 -13.89
C PRO A 132 -0.22 -8.05 -14.52
N GLU A 133 1.05 -8.41 -14.76
CA GLU A 133 2.06 -7.56 -15.36
C GLU A 133 1.59 -6.94 -16.69
N GLY A 134 1.94 -5.67 -16.89
CA GLY A 134 1.62 -4.95 -18.12
C GLY A 134 0.18 -4.41 -18.20
N THR A 135 -0.69 -4.74 -17.24
CA THR A 135 -2.06 -4.22 -17.17
C THR A 135 -2.06 -2.69 -17.11
N LYS A 136 -2.87 -2.09 -17.98
CA LYS A 136 -3.12 -0.64 -18.02
C LYS A 136 -4.55 -0.34 -17.61
N PHE A 137 -4.75 0.81 -16.99
CA PHE A 137 -6.06 1.26 -16.56
C PHE A 137 -6.46 2.52 -17.34
N ASP A 138 -7.72 2.56 -17.78
CA ASP A 138 -8.43 3.80 -18.05
C ASP A 138 -9.55 3.94 -17.02
N LEU A 139 -9.70 5.13 -16.44
CA LEU A 139 -10.57 5.35 -15.28
C LEU A 139 -11.39 6.62 -15.47
N ASP A 140 -12.69 6.45 -15.35
CA ASP A 140 -13.67 7.52 -15.39
C ASP A 140 -14.53 7.48 -14.12
N ILE A 141 -14.59 8.60 -13.39
CA ILE A 141 -15.36 8.71 -12.13
C ILE A 141 -16.41 9.80 -12.31
N VAL A 142 -17.67 9.38 -12.36
CA VAL A 142 -18.80 10.29 -12.54
C VAL A 142 -19.92 9.98 -11.54
N SER A 143 -20.33 10.95 -10.79
CA SER A 143 -21.47 10.85 -9.85
C SER A 143 -21.38 9.65 -8.89
N GLY A 144 -20.21 9.45 -8.27
CA GLY A 144 -19.98 8.34 -7.33
C GLY A 144 -19.66 7.00 -7.98
N ARG A 145 -19.74 6.88 -9.29
CA ARG A 145 -19.45 5.62 -9.99
C ARG A 145 -18.11 5.69 -10.70
N ALA A 146 -17.20 4.79 -10.35
CA ALA A 146 -15.96 4.54 -11.05
C ALA A 146 -16.16 3.46 -12.12
N ARG A 147 -15.79 3.77 -13.36
CA ARG A 147 -15.71 2.81 -14.45
C ARG A 147 -14.25 2.57 -14.79
N VAL A 148 -13.79 1.36 -14.53
CA VAL A 148 -12.39 0.94 -14.74
C VAL A 148 -12.33 0.12 -16.02
N ASP A 149 -11.62 0.60 -17.03
CA ASP A 149 -11.26 -0.18 -18.21
C ASP A 149 -9.84 -0.72 -18.04
N MET A 150 -9.73 -2.03 -17.98
CA MET A 150 -8.46 -2.74 -17.84
C MET A 150 -8.06 -3.33 -19.20
N SER A 151 -6.79 -3.19 -19.56
CA SER A 151 -6.29 -3.77 -20.80
C SER A 151 -6.31 -5.31 -20.76
N SER A 152 -6.14 -5.96 -21.91
CA SER A 152 -6.24 -7.43 -22.07
C SER A 152 -5.28 -8.22 -21.19
N GLU A 153 -4.18 -7.64 -20.76
CA GLU A 153 -3.20 -8.25 -19.86
C GLU A 153 -3.85 -8.67 -18.53
N ALA A 154 -4.85 -7.93 -18.05
CA ALA A 154 -5.64 -8.28 -16.87
C ALA A 154 -6.34 -9.65 -16.98
N LEU A 155 -6.56 -10.16 -18.19
CA LEU A 155 -7.19 -11.46 -18.44
C LEU A 155 -6.21 -12.64 -18.35
N SER A 156 -4.95 -12.40 -17.98
CA SER A 156 -3.90 -13.43 -17.89
C SER A 156 -3.82 -14.14 -16.53
N CYS A 157 -4.73 -13.85 -15.60
CA CYS A 157 -4.82 -14.58 -14.33
C CYS A 157 -4.77 -16.11 -14.57
N ALA A 158 -4.08 -16.84 -13.69
CA ALA A 158 -3.88 -18.28 -13.84
C ALA A 158 -5.06 -19.12 -13.34
N ASN A 159 -5.88 -18.59 -12.43
CA ASN A 159 -6.98 -19.31 -11.78
C ASN A 159 -8.08 -18.34 -11.29
N ALA A 160 -9.17 -18.92 -10.76
CA ALA A 160 -10.33 -18.16 -10.27
C ALA A 160 -10.03 -17.30 -9.04
N GLU A 161 -9.11 -17.74 -8.20
CA GLU A 161 -8.70 -16.98 -7.00
C GLU A 161 -7.99 -15.69 -7.39
N GLU A 162 -7.03 -15.76 -8.32
CA GLU A 162 -6.34 -14.57 -8.83
C GLU A 162 -7.29 -13.59 -9.51
N GLU A 163 -8.26 -14.09 -10.33
CA GLU A 163 -9.29 -13.23 -10.92
C GLU A 163 -10.10 -12.49 -9.84
N MET A 164 -10.55 -13.23 -8.82
CA MET A 164 -11.35 -12.66 -7.74
C MET A 164 -10.56 -11.64 -6.92
N LEU A 165 -9.31 -11.96 -6.57
CA LEU A 165 -8.43 -11.06 -5.82
C LEU A 165 -8.12 -9.79 -6.60
N MET A 166 -7.81 -9.90 -7.90
CA MET A 166 -7.58 -8.75 -8.78
C MET A 166 -8.80 -7.81 -8.81
N VAL A 167 -9.99 -8.36 -9.11
CA VAL A 167 -11.23 -7.57 -9.17
C VAL A 167 -11.53 -6.91 -7.83
N SER A 168 -11.42 -7.68 -6.74
CA SER A 168 -11.67 -7.18 -5.39
C SER A 168 -10.67 -6.10 -4.98
N ALA A 169 -9.37 -6.29 -5.23
CA ALA A 169 -8.34 -5.32 -4.89
C ALA A 169 -8.51 -3.98 -5.63
N VAL A 170 -8.81 -4.05 -6.93
CA VAL A 170 -9.10 -2.84 -7.74
C VAL A 170 -10.33 -2.12 -7.20
N ALA A 171 -11.44 -2.85 -6.93
CA ALA A 171 -12.66 -2.25 -6.40
C ALA A 171 -12.41 -1.62 -5.03
N GLN A 172 -11.78 -2.34 -4.10
CA GLN A 172 -11.52 -1.85 -2.74
C GLN A 172 -10.56 -0.65 -2.74
N THR A 173 -9.51 -0.66 -3.58
CA THR A 173 -8.59 0.48 -3.73
C THR A 173 -9.34 1.74 -4.20
N LEU A 174 -10.29 1.60 -5.10
CA LEU A 174 -11.08 2.72 -5.56
C LEU A 174 -12.09 3.21 -4.52
N HIS A 175 -12.65 2.33 -3.69
CA HIS A 175 -13.54 2.71 -2.58
C HIS A 175 -12.85 3.51 -1.47
N GLU A 176 -11.52 3.52 -1.40
CA GLU A 176 -10.79 4.40 -0.47
C GLU A 176 -10.88 5.89 -0.87
N PHE A 177 -11.29 6.18 -2.09
CA PHE A 177 -11.55 7.54 -2.54
C PHE A 177 -12.99 7.93 -2.22
N SER A 178 -13.18 8.98 -1.44
CA SER A 178 -14.51 9.46 -1.01
C SER A 178 -15.45 9.86 -2.16
N SER A 179 -14.92 10.00 -3.37
CA SER A 179 -15.67 10.26 -4.59
C SER A 179 -16.23 8.98 -5.25
N VAL A 180 -15.94 7.79 -4.71
CA VAL A 180 -16.32 6.50 -5.30
C VAL A 180 -17.26 5.75 -4.37
N GLU A 181 -18.47 5.47 -4.83
CA GLU A 181 -19.50 4.69 -4.15
C GLU A 181 -19.69 3.31 -4.81
N GLU A 182 -19.48 3.23 -6.12
CA GLU A 182 -19.66 2.02 -6.93
C GLU A 182 -18.52 1.88 -7.94
N VAL A 183 -18.10 0.66 -8.20
CA VAL A 183 -17.08 0.33 -9.19
C VAL A 183 -17.65 -0.62 -10.24
N SER A 184 -17.41 -0.37 -11.52
CA SER A 184 -17.75 -1.24 -12.64
C SER A 184 -16.56 -1.46 -13.55
N PHE A 185 -16.53 -2.61 -14.23
CA PHE A 185 -15.37 -3.06 -15.00
C PHE A 185 -15.65 -3.15 -16.49
N LEU A 186 -14.68 -2.74 -17.28
CA LEU A 186 -14.54 -3.04 -18.69
C LEU A 186 -13.17 -3.73 -18.91
N PHE A 187 -13.05 -4.46 -20.03
CA PHE A 187 -11.80 -5.09 -20.46
C PHE A 187 -11.62 -4.83 -21.95
N ASP A 188 -10.60 -4.05 -22.33
CA ASP A 188 -10.40 -3.51 -23.68
C ASP A 188 -11.65 -2.79 -24.21
N GLY A 189 -12.25 -1.93 -23.40
CA GLY A 189 -13.46 -1.16 -23.73
C GLY A 189 -14.75 -1.98 -23.77
N GLN A 190 -14.71 -3.29 -23.41
CA GLN A 190 -15.85 -4.19 -23.51
C GLN A 190 -16.35 -4.62 -22.13
N ALA A 191 -17.65 -4.50 -21.91
CA ALA A 191 -18.30 -5.11 -20.74
C ALA A 191 -18.32 -6.63 -20.88
N ARG A 192 -18.00 -7.32 -19.79
CA ARG A 192 -18.07 -8.79 -19.67
C ARG A 192 -18.99 -9.16 -18.53
N SER A 193 -19.68 -10.30 -18.68
CA SER A 193 -20.43 -10.87 -17.55
C SER A 193 -19.54 -11.69 -16.64
N LYS A 194 -18.59 -12.42 -17.22
CA LYS A 194 -17.65 -13.28 -16.48
C LYS A 194 -16.26 -13.22 -17.09
N LEU A 195 -15.26 -13.41 -16.24
CA LEU A 195 -13.88 -13.61 -16.64
C LEU A 195 -13.66 -15.09 -17.01
N LYS A 196 -12.42 -15.41 -17.41
CA LYS A 196 -12.03 -16.73 -17.93
C LYS A 196 -12.34 -17.90 -16.97
N TYR A 197 -12.13 -17.69 -15.68
CA TYR A 197 -12.34 -18.70 -14.65
C TYR A 197 -13.67 -18.57 -13.90
N GLY A 198 -14.54 -17.66 -14.36
CA GLY A 198 -15.92 -17.57 -13.93
C GLY A 198 -16.24 -16.44 -12.97
N THR A 199 -15.27 -15.62 -12.59
CA THR A 199 -15.50 -14.44 -11.76
C THR A 199 -16.52 -13.52 -12.43
N ASP A 200 -17.63 -13.25 -11.74
CA ASP A 200 -18.69 -12.38 -12.26
C ASP A 200 -18.25 -10.91 -12.13
N VAL A 201 -18.26 -10.22 -13.27
CA VAL A 201 -17.89 -8.79 -13.39
C VAL A 201 -19.00 -7.97 -14.05
N SER A 202 -20.22 -8.54 -14.15
CA SER A 202 -21.35 -7.91 -14.82
C SER A 202 -22.03 -6.82 -14.00
N GLY A 203 -21.79 -6.80 -12.69
CA GLY A 203 -22.46 -5.89 -11.75
C GLY A 203 -21.65 -4.65 -11.42
N VAL A 204 -22.13 -3.96 -10.40
CA VAL A 204 -21.39 -2.94 -9.68
C VAL A 204 -20.87 -3.52 -8.36
N PHE A 205 -19.68 -3.12 -7.99
CA PHE A 205 -19.01 -3.58 -6.78
C PHE A 205 -19.09 -2.48 -5.73
N GLY A 206 -19.62 -2.82 -4.56
CA GLY A 206 -19.58 -2.02 -3.36
C GLY A 206 -18.36 -2.39 -2.49
N SER A 207 -18.20 -1.69 -1.39
CA SER A 207 -17.09 -1.92 -0.44
C SER A 207 -17.34 -3.10 0.52
N GLU A 208 -18.51 -3.76 0.46
CA GLU A 208 -18.94 -4.68 1.52
C GLU A 208 -18.19 -6.02 1.52
N ASN A 209 -17.82 -6.51 0.34
CA ASN A 209 -17.36 -7.89 0.14
C ASN A 209 -15.83 -8.03 0.19
N LEU A 210 -15.22 -7.62 1.30
CA LEU A 210 -13.77 -7.75 1.49
C LEU A 210 -13.45 -8.92 2.40
N ASN A 211 -12.65 -9.88 1.92
CA ASN A 211 -12.21 -11.05 2.69
C ASN A 211 -13.40 -11.74 3.38
N MET A 212 -14.39 -12.12 2.59
CA MET A 212 -15.61 -12.79 3.10
C MET A 212 -15.25 -14.09 3.82
N GLU A 213 -15.64 -14.21 5.09
CA GLU A 213 -15.56 -15.48 5.78
C GLU A 213 -16.58 -16.48 5.16
N THR A 214 -16.15 -17.72 4.98
CA THR A 214 -17.03 -18.78 4.50
C THR A 214 -18.20 -18.95 5.45
N VAL A 215 -19.42 -18.83 4.95
CA VAL A 215 -20.64 -19.07 5.73
C VAL A 215 -20.85 -20.57 5.86
N GLU A 216 -20.80 -21.11 7.08
CA GLU A 216 -21.45 -22.39 7.32
C GLU A 216 -22.95 -22.15 7.18
N THR A 217 -23.60 -22.79 6.23
CA THR A 217 -25.05 -22.68 6.03
C THR A 217 -25.76 -23.09 7.32
N PHE A 218 -26.33 -22.09 7.99
CA PHE A 218 -27.16 -22.35 9.16
C PHE A 218 -28.55 -22.76 8.62
N ASP A 219 -28.84 -24.07 8.63
CA ASP A 219 -30.16 -24.58 8.32
C ASP A 219 -31.15 -24.07 9.37
N GLY A 220 -31.90 -23.02 9.03
CA GLY A 220 -32.96 -22.48 9.89
C GLY A 220 -32.91 -20.99 10.20
N ALA A 221 -32.02 -20.21 9.60
CA ALA A 221 -32.03 -18.77 9.78
C ALA A 221 -33.08 -18.11 8.88
N ASP A 222 -34.32 -18.01 9.36
CA ASP A 222 -35.36 -17.10 8.80
C ASP A 222 -35.08 -15.62 9.15
N GLY A 223 -33.85 -15.30 9.53
CA GLY A 223 -33.42 -13.95 9.92
C GLY A 223 -32.76 -13.17 8.80
N ASN A 224 -32.88 -11.86 8.83
CA ASN A 224 -32.15 -10.95 7.94
C ASN A 224 -30.66 -11.16 8.17
N ALA A 225 -29.95 -11.67 7.17
CA ALA A 225 -28.50 -11.74 7.16
C ALA A 225 -27.95 -10.31 6.96
N SER A 226 -26.98 -9.91 7.79
CA SER A 226 -26.26 -8.64 7.68
C SER A 226 -24.77 -8.91 7.61
N LEU A 227 -24.00 -7.92 7.18
CA LEU A 227 -22.54 -8.00 7.08
C LEU A 227 -21.91 -7.07 8.10
N VAL A 228 -20.92 -7.57 8.83
CA VAL A 228 -20.07 -6.76 9.70
C VAL A 228 -18.61 -6.96 9.31
N ARG A 229 -17.84 -5.87 9.27
CA ARG A 229 -16.40 -5.91 9.03
C ARG A 229 -15.68 -5.93 10.37
N LEU A 230 -14.84 -6.93 10.55
CA LEU A 230 -14.03 -7.13 11.74
C LEU A 230 -12.57 -6.96 11.35
N TYR A 231 -11.75 -6.54 12.31
CA TYR A 231 -10.33 -6.36 12.06
C TYR A 231 -9.53 -7.21 13.03
N PHE A 232 -8.73 -8.12 12.48
CA PHE A 232 -7.90 -9.02 13.24
C PHE A 232 -6.42 -8.82 12.92
N PRO A 233 -5.49 -9.08 13.86
CA PRO A 233 -4.07 -9.12 13.54
C PRO A 233 -3.78 -10.28 12.57
N SER A 234 -2.86 -10.06 11.62
CA SER A 234 -2.29 -11.15 10.82
C SER A 234 -1.52 -12.12 11.73
N GLN A 235 -1.21 -13.31 11.24
CA GLN A 235 -0.42 -14.32 11.97
C GLN A 235 0.89 -13.77 12.54
N THR A 236 1.51 -12.80 11.88
CA THR A 236 2.74 -12.15 12.36
C THR A 236 2.50 -11.01 13.34
N GLY A 237 1.25 -10.67 13.62
CA GLY A 237 0.86 -9.50 14.43
C GLY A 237 1.15 -8.13 13.80
N ARG A 238 1.75 -8.06 12.61
CA ARG A 238 2.24 -6.81 12.02
C ARG A 238 1.19 -6.01 11.26
N MET A 239 0.19 -6.70 10.70
CA MET A 239 -0.84 -6.11 9.86
C MET A 239 -2.22 -6.32 10.47
N LEU A 240 -3.11 -5.36 10.26
CA LEU A 240 -4.53 -5.52 10.50
C LEU A 240 -5.20 -6.04 9.23
N VAL A 241 -5.92 -7.12 9.36
CA VAL A 241 -6.64 -7.80 8.28
C VAL A 241 -8.13 -7.55 8.46
N PRO A 242 -8.79 -6.83 7.53
CA PRO A 242 -10.25 -6.73 7.51
C PRO A 242 -10.86 -8.07 7.07
N VAL A 243 -11.89 -8.51 7.78
CA VAL A 243 -12.68 -9.71 7.42
C VAL A 243 -14.15 -9.36 7.46
N THR A 244 -14.90 -9.75 6.46
CA THR A 244 -16.35 -9.55 6.43
C THR A 244 -17.05 -10.83 6.89
N ARG A 245 -17.83 -10.72 7.96
CA ARG A 245 -18.61 -11.83 8.57
C ARG A 245 -20.09 -11.64 8.34
N VAL A 246 -20.77 -12.71 7.94
CA VAL A 246 -22.24 -12.75 7.91
C VAL A 246 -22.74 -12.95 9.33
N VAL A 247 -23.66 -12.10 9.77
CA VAL A 247 -24.35 -12.18 11.05
C VAL A 247 -25.86 -12.25 10.81
N TYR A 248 -26.58 -12.96 11.69
CA TYR A 248 -28.04 -13.09 11.60
C TYR A 248 -28.73 -12.17 12.63
N SER A 249 -28.27 -10.93 12.67
CA SER A 249 -28.77 -9.84 13.50
C SER A 249 -28.52 -8.51 12.79
N ASP A 250 -28.97 -7.41 13.38
CA ASP A 250 -28.68 -6.07 12.87
C ASP A 250 -27.16 -5.84 12.86
N ALA A 251 -26.65 -5.27 11.77
CA ALA A 251 -25.26 -4.84 11.65
C ALA A 251 -25.07 -3.53 12.41
N ASP A 252 -24.85 -3.62 13.73
CA ASP A 252 -24.57 -2.49 14.59
C ASP A 252 -23.25 -2.64 15.36
N ALA A 253 -22.85 -1.59 16.07
CA ALA A 253 -21.59 -1.59 16.81
C ALA A 253 -21.56 -2.63 17.95
N MET A 254 -22.72 -2.99 18.52
CA MET A 254 -22.81 -4.02 19.56
C MET A 254 -22.54 -5.39 18.94
N THR A 255 -23.21 -5.73 17.84
CA THR A 255 -23.02 -6.98 17.11
C THR A 255 -21.55 -7.12 16.64
N ALA A 256 -20.99 -6.07 16.03
CA ALA A 256 -19.61 -6.10 15.56
C ALA A 256 -18.61 -6.33 16.71
N MET A 257 -18.83 -5.71 17.88
CA MET A 257 -17.97 -5.91 19.05
C MET A 257 -18.11 -7.30 19.66
N VAL A 258 -19.32 -7.87 19.68
CA VAL A 258 -19.54 -9.25 20.14
C VAL A 258 -18.79 -10.23 19.22
N GLU A 259 -18.90 -10.05 17.92
CA GLU A 259 -18.20 -10.88 16.92
C GLU A 259 -16.68 -10.73 17.01
N LEU A 260 -16.19 -9.51 17.28
CA LEU A 260 -14.75 -9.29 17.49
C LEU A 260 -14.23 -10.02 18.75
N CYS A 261 -15.02 -10.03 19.83
CA CYS A 261 -14.71 -10.79 21.05
C CYS A 261 -14.71 -12.31 20.85
N GLN A 262 -15.55 -12.84 19.95
CA GLN A 262 -15.52 -14.26 19.58
C GLN A 262 -14.18 -14.63 18.92
N GLY A 263 -13.56 -13.68 18.23
CA GLY A 263 -12.29 -13.85 17.54
C GLY A 263 -12.44 -14.32 16.09
N PRO A 264 -11.32 -14.55 15.42
CA PRO A 264 -11.31 -15.03 14.03
C PRO A 264 -11.72 -16.51 13.98
N ARG A 265 -12.08 -17.01 12.80
CA ARG A 265 -12.32 -18.45 12.58
C ARG A 265 -11.02 -19.23 12.80
N SER A 266 -11.16 -20.45 13.29
CA SER A 266 -10.00 -21.27 13.69
C SER A 266 -9.08 -21.69 12.53
N ASP A 267 -9.59 -21.64 11.31
CA ASP A 267 -8.89 -21.98 10.05
C ASP A 267 -8.37 -20.73 9.30
N SER A 268 -8.55 -19.55 9.84
CA SER A 268 -8.26 -18.28 9.16
C SER A 268 -6.76 -17.90 9.13
N GLY A 269 -5.92 -18.51 9.98
CA GLY A 269 -4.53 -18.07 10.15
C GLY A 269 -4.38 -16.69 10.84
N LEU A 270 -5.48 -16.09 11.32
CA LEU A 270 -5.47 -14.78 11.97
C LEU A 270 -5.37 -14.92 13.51
N GLU A 271 -4.78 -13.92 14.14
CA GLU A 271 -4.67 -13.84 15.60
C GLU A 271 -5.92 -13.18 16.21
N ARG A 272 -6.18 -13.46 17.48
CA ARG A 272 -7.27 -12.83 18.18
C ARG A 272 -7.01 -11.33 18.40
N ALA A 273 -8.04 -10.52 18.14
CA ALA A 273 -7.99 -9.08 18.41
C ALA A 273 -8.09 -8.75 19.90
N LEU A 274 -8.77 -9.61 20.69
CA LEU A 274 -9.05 -9.42 22.12
C LEU A 274 -8.72 -10.68 22.91
N PRO A 275 -8.35 -10.57 24.19
CA PRO A 275 -8.05 -11.71 25.04
C PRO A 275 -9.19 -12.74 25.09
N LYS A 276 -8.84 -14.01 25.21
CA LYS A 276 -9.81 -15.08 25.28
C LYS A 276 -10.71 -14.89 26.54
N GLY A 277 -12.02 -14.95 26.32
CA GLY A 277 -13.01 -14.74 27.37
C GLY A 277 -13.41 -13.28 27.58
N CYS A 278 -12.75 -12.33 26.93
CA CYS A 278 -13.23 -10.95 26.88
C CYS A 278 -14.62 -10.89 26.26
N GLY A 279 -15.53 -10.17 26.87
CA GLY A 279 -16.90 -9.99 26.44
C GLY A 279 -17.32 -8.53 26.43
N VAL A 280 -18.45 -8.25 25.78
CA VAL A 280 -19.05 -6.91 25.70
C VAL A 280 -20.19 -6.81 26.68
N LYS A 281 -20.13 -5.85 27.61
CA LYS A 281 -21.22 -5.55 28.54
C LYS A 281 -22.25 -4.59 27.95
N SER A 282 -21.77 -3.57 27.25
CA SER A 282 -22.64 -2.63 26.51
C SER A 282 -21.88 -1.85 25.48
N VAL A 283 -22.59 -1.46 24.41
CA VAL A 283 -22.12 -0.45 23.44
C VAL A 283 -23.19 0.63 23.38
N LYS A 284 -22.79 1.90 23.50
CA LYS A 284 -23.71 3.05 23.48
C LYS A 284 -23.14 4.11 22.54
N THR A 285 -23.94 4.53 21.57
CA THR A 285 -23.58 5.63 20.67
C THR A 285 -24.37 6.87 21.03
N LYS A 286 -23.66 7.98 21.30
CA LYS A 286 -24.26 9.28 21.58
C LYS A 286 -23.40 10.40 20.98
N ASP A 287 -24.00 11.27 20.20
CA ASP A 287 -23.35 12.46 19.59
C ASP A 287 -22.07 12.13 18.78
N GLY A 288 -22.01 10.93 18.20
CA GLY A 288 -20.85 10.42 17.45
C GLY A 288 -19.78 9.77 18.34
N VAL A 289 -19.99 9.67 19.64
CA VAL A 289 -19.11 8.95 20.57
C VAL A 289 -19.67 7.55 20.81
N VAL A 290 -18.89 6.52 20.44
CA VAL A 290 -19.20 5.12 20.77
C VAL A 290 -18.50 4.76 22.06
N THR A 291 -19.27 4.45 23.10
CA THR A 291 -18.75 3.99 24.38
C THR A 291 -18.94 2.48 24.51
N ILE A 292 -17.85 1.74 24.62
CA ILE A 292 -17.80 0.29 24.69
C ILE A 292 -17.39 -0.10 26.10
N ASP A 293 -18.22 -0.85 26.80
CA ASP A 293 -17.94 -1.39 28.15
C ASP A 293 -17.63 -2.89 28.02
N LEU A 294 -16.41 -3.26 28.30
CA LEU A 294 -15.88 -4.62 28.20
C LEU A 294 -15.79 -5.27 29.56
N THR A 295 -15.71 -6.59 29.60
CA THR A 295 -15.47 -7.35 30.81
C THR A 295 -14.02 -7.24 31.27
N ARG A 296 -13.73 -7.60 32.54
CA ARG A 296 -12.37 -7.50 33.12
C ARG A 296 -11.33 -8.34 32.46
N GLU A 297 -11.73 -9.36 31.67
CA GLU A 297 -10.86 -10.25 30.91
C GLU A 297 -10.11 -9.47 29.82
N PHE A 298 -10.54 -8.25 29.49
CA PHE A 298 -9.79 -7.33 28.64
C PHE A 298 -8.36 -7.09 29.14
N PHE A 299 -8.12 -7.12 30.45
CA PHE A 299 -6.80 -6.98 31.08
C PHE A 299 -6.12 -8.30 31.42
N SER A 300 -6.65 -9.47 31.06
CA SER A 300 -6.18 -10.76 31.57
C SER A 300 -4.78 -11.15 31.10
N GLU A 301 -4.27 -10.56 30.02
CA GLU A 301 -2.96 -10.80 29.47
C GLU A 301 -2.06 -9.55 29.47
N ALA A 302 -2.60 -8.40 29.85
CA ALA A 302 -1.91 -7.12 29.86
C ALA A 302 -1.26 -6.87 31.24
N SER A 303 -0.12 -7.46 31.51
CA SER A 303 0.67 -7.10 32.69
C SER A 303 1.65 -5.94 32.48
N GLU A 304 1.95 -5.58 31.24
CA GLU A 304 2.70 -4.37 30.84
C GLU A 304 2.27 -3.95 29.45
N LEU A 305 1.78 -2.70 29.32
CA LEU A 305 1.29 -2.08 28.08
C LEU A 305 2.40 -2.01 27.03
N ASP A 306 2.41 -2.91 26.07
CA ASP A 306 3.37 -2.92 24.95
C ASP A 306 2.68 -2.73 23.58
N GLU A 307 3.36 -3.10 22.49
CA GLU A 307 2.85 -2.93 21.12
C GLU A 307 1.54 -3.69 20.87
N ASP A 308 1.29 -4.80 21.57
CA ASP A 308 0.13 -5.67 21.40
C ASP A 308 -1.18 -4.98 21.83
N GLU A 309 -1.15 -4.16 22.91
CA GLU A 309 -2.33 -3.38 23.31
C GLU A 309 -2.70 -2.30 22.30
N THR A 310 -1.69 -1.67 21.69
CA THR A 310 -1.94 -0.71 20.62
C THR A 310 -2.69 -1.36 19.47
N GLN A 311 -2.31 -2.59 19.11
CA GLN A 311 -2.94 -3.35 18.05
C GLN A 311 -4.38 -3.75 18.41
N MET A 312 -4.61 -4.24 19.62
CA MET A 312 -5.93 -4.57 20.15
C MET A 312 -6.90 -3.38 20.07
N LEU A 313 -6.44 -2.20 20.51
CA LEU A 313 -7.24 -0.98 20.43
C LEU A 313 -7.52 -0.54 19.00
N ARG A 314 -6.57 -0.73 18.09
CA ARG A 314 -6.78 -0.48 16.65
C ARG A 314 -7.79 -1.44 16.04
N CYS A 315 -7.80 -2.72 16.42
CA CYS A 315 -8.84 -3.67 16.00
C CYS A 315 -10.23 -3.19 16.40
N ILE A 316 -10.41 -2.76 17.67
CA ILE A 316 -11.68 -2.19 18.14
C ILE A 316 -12.04 -0.94 17.33
N LEU A 317 -11.08 -0.03 17.17
CA LEU A 317 -11.26 1.25 16.50
C LEU A 317 -11.76 1.06 15.06
N PHE A 318 -11.05 0.26 14.27
CA PHE A 318 -11.41 0.03 12.88
C PHE A 318 -12.70 -0.76 12.74
N THR A 319 -13.00 -1.69 13.68
CA THR A 319 -14.25 -2.44 13.69
C THR A 319 -15.46 -1.52 13.92
N VAL A 320 -15.40 -0.56 14.85
CA VAL A 320 -16.55 0.32 15.09
C VAL A 320 -16.62 1.53 14.16
N ARG A 321 -15.51 1.92 13.54
CA ARG A 321 -15.47 3.04 12.60
C ARG A 321 -16.29 2.82 11.32
N GLN A 322 -16.62 1.58 10.98
CA GLN A 322 -17.47 1.27 9.82
C GLN A 322 -18.89 1.85 9.95
N PHE A 323 -19.35 2.16 11.17
CA PHE A 323 -20.69 2.65 11.38
C PHE A 323 -20.79 4.16 11.15
N PRO A 324 -21.87 4.63 10.47
CA PRO A 324 -22.02 6.04 10.14
C PRO A 324 -22.03 6.95 11.37
N GLY A 325 -21.36 8.08 11.28
CA GLY A 325 -21.37 9.13 12.29
C GLY A 325 -20.46 8.89 13.50
N VAL A 326 -19.67 7.82 13.53
CA VAL A 326 -18.66 7.57 14.59
C VAL A 326 -17.53 8.58 14.46
N LYS A 327 -17.31 9.35 15.53
CA LYS A 327 -16.27 10.38 15.64
C LYS A 327 -15.23 10.07 16.71
N GLU A 328 -15.63 9.37 17.76
CA GLU A 328 -14.81 9.04 18.91
C GLU A 328 -15.19 7.65 19.45
N VAL A 329 -14.20 6.91 19.93
CA VAL A 329 -14.41 5.62 20.60
C VAL A 329 -13.88 5.73 22.02
N ARG A 330 -14.69 5.37 23.00
CA ARG A 330 -14.33 5.28 24.43
C ARG A 330 -14.44 3.86 24.90
N ILE A 331 -13.40 3.39 25.59
CA ILE A 331 -13.36 2.05 26.16
C ILE A 331 -13.48 2.16 27.67
N LEU A 332 -14.42 1.42 28.21
CA LEU A 332 -14.61 1.16 29.64
C LEU A 332 -14.33 -0.32 29.90
N VAL A 333 -13.87 -0.63 31.09
CA VAL A 333 -13.79 -2.01 31.60
C VAL A 333 -14.47 -2.04 32.92
N GLU A 334 -15.50 -2.88 33.06
CA GLU A 334 -16.36 -2.93 34.25
C GLU A 334 -16.93 -1.55 34.64
N GLY A 335 -17.28 -0.73 33.64
CA GLY A 335 -17.81 0.62 33.82
C GLY A 335 -16.77 1.68 34.18
N GLN A 336 -15.47 1.32 34.25
CA GLN A 336 -14.39 2.25 34.57
C GLN A 336 -13.64 2.64 33.28
N ALA A 337 -13.30 3.93 33.12
CA ALA A 337 -12.55 4.39 31.99
C ALA A 337 -11.12 3.79 32.00
N VAL A 338 -10.70 3.26 30.84
CA VAL A 338 -9.35 2.73 30.64
C VAL A 338 -8.40 3.89 30.38
N THR A 339 -7.27 3.92 31.07
CA THR A 339 -6.18 4.84 30.76
C THR A 339 -5.41 4.27 29.58
N LEU A 340 -5.62 4.84 28.41
CA LEU A 340 -4.91 4.41 27.19
C LEU A 340 -3.45 4.89 27.20
N PRO A 341 -2.53 4.14 26.55
CA PRO A 341 -1.16 4.56 26.32
C PRO A 341 -1.08 5.96 25.67
N LYS A 342 -0.02 6.72 25.95
CA LYS A 342 0.15 8.09 25.42
C LYS A 342 0.12 8.15 23.90
N THR A 343 0.60 7.11 23.24
CA THR A 343 0.56 6.95 21.77
C THR A 343 -0.85 6.88 21.21
N LEU A 344 -1.83 6.42 22.01
CA LEU A 344 -3.23 6.29 21.64
C LEU A 344 -4.11 7.42 22.21
N GLN A 345 -3.63 8.20 23.19
CA GLN A 345 -4.35 9.39 23.69
C GLN A 345 -4.50 10.46 22.60
N THR A 346 -3.60 10.51 21.64
CA THR A 346 -3.69 11.39 20.47
C THR A 346 -4.75 10.93 19.48
N THR A 347 -5.18 9.67 19.51
CA THR A 347 -6.21 9.11 18.62
C THR A 347 -7.63 9.46 19.07
N HIS A 348 -7.83 9.88 20.28
CA HIS A 348 -9.14 10.40 20.75
C HIS A 348 -9.63 11.62 19.97
N ALA A 349 -8.71 12.40 19.41
CA ALA A 349 -9.06 13.65 18.73
C ALA A 349 -9.39 13.46 17.25
N ASN A 350 -8.99 12.35 16.60
CA ASN A 350 -9.11 12.28 15.15
C ASN A 350 -9.09 10.85 14.60
N LEU A 351 -10.20 10.12 14.72
CA LEU A 351 -10.39 8.82 14.06
C LEU A 351 -10.14 8.89 12.55
N ALA A 352 -10.39 10.05 11.94
CA ALA A 352 -10.18 10.26 10.51
C ALA A 352 -8.70 10.29 10.10
N SER A 353 -7.78 10.50 11.05
CA SER A 353 -6.33 10.54 10.79
C SER A 353 -5.62 9.20 10.98
N GLU A 354 -6.27 8.21 11.58
CA GLU A 354 -5.72 6.87 11.69
C GLU A 354 -5.74 6.18 10.34
N VAL A 355 -4.57 5.78 9.90
CA VAL A 355 -4.36 5.06 8.64
C VAL A 355 -4.04 3.60 8.92
N MET A 356 -4.59 2.72 8.10
CA MET A 356 -4.41 1.28 8.25
C MET A 356 -3.10 0.83 7.63
N ASN A 357 -2.33 0.01 8.37
CA ASN A 357 -1.11 -0.62 7.87
C ASN A 357 -0.18 0.37 7.14
N TYR A 358 0.19 1.46 7.82
CA TYR A 358 0.97 2.53 7.21
C TYR A 358 2.38 2.09 6.82
N TYR A 359 2.72 2.30 5.53
CA TYR A 359 4.06 2.12 5.01
C TYR A 359 4.73 3.51 4.82
N PRO A 360 5.80 3.83 5.59
CA PRO A 360 6.40 5.16 5.58
C PRO A 360 7.26 5.45 4.36
N GLY A 361 7.45 4.50 3.46
CA GLY A 361 8.19 4.69 2.21
C GLY A 361 7.42 5.57 1.25
N VAL A 362 8.14 6.38 0.47
CA VAL A 362 7.57 7.11 -0.67
C VAL A 362 7.64 6.19 -1.88
N ILE A 363 6.52 6.02 -2.55
CA ILE A 363 6.44 5.29 -3.81
C ILE A 363 6.47 6.32 -4.93
N GLU A 364 7.53 6.32 -5.73
CA GLU A 364 7.61 7.11 -6.95
C GLU A 364 6.82 6.36 -8.04
N ILE A 365 5.88 7.06 -8.66
CA ILE A 365 5.06 6.55 -9.76
C ILE A 365 5.59 7.22 -11.02
N ASP A 366 6.09 6.42 -11.97
CA ASP A 366 6.57 6.86 -13.29
C ASP A 366 5.41 7.21 -14.26
#